data_7d5fb0d572aff4f017c0f8431accf272
#
_entry.id   7d5fb0d572aff4f017c0f8431accf272
#
_cell.length_a   1.000
_cell.length_b   1.000
_cell.length_c   1.000
_cell.angle_alpha   90.00
_cell.angle_beta   90.00
_cell.angle_gamma   90.00
#
_symmetry.space_group_name_H-M   'P 1'
#
loop_
_entity.id
_entity.type
_entity.pdbx_description
1 polymer ?
#
loop_
_entity_poly.entity_id
_entity_poly.type
_entity_poly.pdbx_seq_one_letter_code
_entity_poly.pdbx_strand_id
1 'polypeptide(L)'
;MERNIHIRFTSDTHGHIFPVNYATHTLEDSGLLAMAASAVKDGNTLVLDGGDSLQGTPLTQYYLEHRQSWPVHPVAAAFNALQLDYYTLGNHDFNFGYEALQEYLAAMNGQCLCANLTDLGGKLQFAPWTVHTLENGLRVGITGVVTDFVNIWEQPQNLELLRITDAFDAAKATCEALKGKCDLRICLYHGGFEEDLTTGRLLSDSGENIACRLARELDFDLLLTGHQHMAVEGAELYGTYAVQCPANAGRYLDIIGR
;
A
#
# COMPACT_ATOMS: atom_id res chain seq x y z
N MET A 1 -7.85 28.02 11.48
CA MET A 1 -8.48 27.66 10.21
C MET A 1 -8.55 26.14 10.19
N GLU A 2 -9.69 25.58 9.89
CA GLU A 2 -9.88 24.16 9.68
C GLU A 2 -9.07 23.73 8.45
N ARG A 3 -8.28 22.65 8.54
CA ARG A 3 -7.47 22.14 7.45
C ARG A 3 -8.01 20.77 7.08
N ASN A 4 -8.48 20.62 5.86
CA ASN A 4 -9.04 19.36 5.36
C ASN A 4 -7.99 18.58 4.59
N ILE A 5 -8.06 17.27 4.68
CA ILE A 5 -7.32 16.32 3.85
C ILE A 5 -8.32 15.37 3.19
N HIS A 6 -8.06 15.06 1.93
CA HIS A 6 -8.75 14.01 1.20
C HIS A 6 -7.73 12.92 0.84
N ILE A 7 -8.00 11.67 1.21
CA ILE A 7 -7.14 10.53 0.91
C ILE A 7 -7.93 9.54 0.09
N ARG A 8 -7.41 9.18 -1.10
CA ARG A 8 -7.86 8.04 -1.88
C ARG A 8 -6.92 6.90 -1.65
N PHE A 9 -7.46 5.79 -1.18
CA PHE A 9 -6.67 4.64 -0.81
C PHE A 9 -7.10 3.41 -1.60
N THR A 10 -6.13 2.76 -2.21
CA THR A 10 -6.23 1.42 -2.82
C THR A 10 -5.28 0.46 -2.13
N SER A 11 -5.55 -0.83 -2.22
CA SER A 11 -4.66 -1.91 -1.81
C SER A 11 -5.07 -3.19 -2.53
N ASP A 12 -4.17 -4.15 -2.62
CA ASP A 12 -4.47 -5.48 -3.15
C ASP A 12 -5.13 -5.43 -4.54
N THR A 13 -4.61 -4.55 -5.39
CA THR A 13 -5.18 -4.33 -6.73
C THR A 13 -4.94 -5.50 -7.67
N HIS A 14 -3.91 -6.34 -7.37
CA HIS A 14 -3.61 -7.59 -8.04
C HIS A 14 -3.63 -7.50 -9.57
N GLY A 15 -3.13 -6.38 -10.12
CA GLY A 15 -3.06 -6.15 -11.55
C GLY A 15 -4.40 -5.97 -12.25
N HIS A 16 -5.47 -5.67 -11.52
CA HIS A 16 -6.77 -5.33 -12.10
C HIS A 16 -6.77 -3.90 -12.64
N ILE A 17 -6.36 -3.76 -13.89
CA ILE A 17 -6.17 -2.48 -14.56
C ILE A 17 -7.44 -2.01 -15.26
N PHE A 18 -8.04 -2.90 -16.07
CA PHE A 18 -9.20 -2.57 -16.89
C PHE A 18 -10.53 -2.85 -16.17
N PRO A 19 -11.60 -2.12 -16.50
CA PRO A 19 -12.94 -2.32 -15.95
C PRO A 19 -13.62 -3.54 -16.60
N VAL A 20 -13.02 -4.71 -16.48
CA VAL A 20 -13.46 -5.94 -17.14
C VAL A 20 -13.35 -7.13 -16.20
N ASN A 21 -14.41 -7.90 -16.12
CA ASN A 21 -14.35 -9.23 -15.51
C ASN A 21 -13.65 -10.19 -16.48
N TYR A 22 -12.49 -10.72 -16.06
CA TYR A 22 -11.68 -11.60 -16.91
C TYR A 22 -12.34 -12.96 -17.19
N ALA A 23 -13.28 -13.41 -16.34
CA ALA A 23 -13.95 -14.70 -16.53
C ALA A 23 -15.15 -14.59 -17.48
N THR A 24 -15.90 -13.50 -17.39
CA THR A 24 -17.15 -13.31 -18.18
C THR A 24 -16.96 -12.39 -19.39
N HIS A 25 -15.84 -11.69 -19.48
CA HIS A 25 -15.54 -10.66 -20.49
C HIS A 25 -16.56 -9.50 -20.51
N THR A 26 -17.22 -9.25 -19.38
CA THR A 26 -18.18 -8.15 -19.23
C THR A 26 -17.53 -6.93 -18.59
N LEU A 27 -18.05 -5.74 -18.91
CA LEU A 27 -17.63 -4.50 -18.22
C LEU A 27 -18.13 -4.54 -16.77
N GLU A 28 -17.27 -4.09 -15.87
CA GLU A 28 -17.56 -3.91 -14.44
C GLU A 28 -17.11 -2.52 -14.00
N ASP A 29 -17.74 -2.00 -12.95
CA ASP A 29 -17.31 -0.75 -12.30
C ASP A 29 -16.16 -1.05 -11.35
N SER A 30 -15.00 -1.37 -11.91
CA SER A 30 -13.79 -1.80 -11.21
C SER A 30 -12.54 -1.48 -12.04
N GLY A 31 -11.36 -1.71 -11.46
CA GLY A 31 -10.08 -1.54 -12.13
C GLY A 31 -9.49 -0.13 -12.01
N LEU A 32 -8.16 -0.07 -11.97
CA LEU A 32 -7.40 1.17 -11.75
C LEU A 32 -7.72 2.26 -12.79
N LEU A 33 -8.00 1.91 -14.05
CA LEU A 33 -8.31 2.90 -15.09
C LEU A 33 -9.71 3.51 -14.92
N ALA A 34 -10.69 2.75 -14.41
CA ALA A 34 -12.01 3.32 -14.07
C ALA A 34 -11.86 4.31 -12.90
N MET A 35 -11.07 3.96 -11.89
CA MET A 35 -10.76 4.85 -10.78
C MET A 35 -10.04 6.12 -11.26
N ALA A 36 -9.04 5.99 -12.14
CA ALA A 36 -8.32 7.14 -12.71
C ALA A 36 -9.23 8.07 -13.51
N ALA A 37 -10.18 7.52 -14.26
CA ALA A 37 -11.14 8.30 -15.05
C ALA A 37 -12.10 9.14 -14.21
N SER A 38 -12.43 8.68 -12.98
CA SER A 38 -13.30 9.39 -12.03
C SER A 38 -12.55 10.24 -11.01
N ALA A 39 -11.22 10.12 -10.95
CA ALA A 39 -10.41 10.78 -9.94
C ALA A 39 -10.32 12.29 -10.19
N VAL A 40 -10.74 13.08 -9.21
CA VAL A 40 -10.42 14.51 -9.12
C VAL A 40 -9.40 14.70 -8.01
N LYS A 41 -8.25 15.26 -8.32
CA LYS A 41 -7.16 15.50 -7.36
C LYS A 41 -6.87 17.00 -7.31
N ASP A 42 -6.87 17.55 -6.11
CA ASP A 42 -6.45 18.93 -5.80
C ASP A 42 -5.21 18.94 -4.91
N GLY A 43 -4.74 20.10 -4.52
CA GLY A 43 -3.54 20.26 -3.68
C GLY A 43 -3.70 19.80 -2.22
N ASN A 44 -4.90 19.35 -1.82
CA ASN A 44 -5.20 18.80 -0.49
C ASN A 44 -5.61 17.31 -0.57
N THR A 45 -5.41 16.69 -1.73
CA THR A 45 -5.72 15.29 -1.98
C THR A 45 -4.43 14.47 -2.07
N LEU A 46 -4.36 13.36 -1.32
CA LEU A 46 -3.34 12.31 -1.45
C LEU A 46 -3.96 11.06 -2.05
N VAL A 47 -3.24 10.45 -3.00
CA VAL A 47 -3.57 9.14 -3.55
C VAL A 47 -2.53 8.15 -3.05
N LEU A 48 -2.96 7.12 -2.32
CA LEU A 48 -2.11 6.18 -1.60
C LEU A 48 -2.47 4.74 -1.99
N ASP A 49 -1.46 3.84 -1.99
CA ASP A 49 -1.67 2.40 -2.24
C ASP A 49 -0.97 1.53 -1.20
N GLY A 50 -1.64 0.46 -0.79
CA GLY A 50 -1.21 -0.46 0.26
C GLY A 50 -0.39 -1.66 -0.21
N GLY A 51 -0.06 -1.78 -1.50
CA GLY A 51 0.71 -2.90 -2.05
C GLY A 51 -0.14 -4.04 -2.61
N ASP A 52 0.52 -5.13 -3.00
CA ASP A 52 -0.04 -6.27 -3.74
C ASP A 52 -0.63 -5.86 -5.09
N SER A 53 0.24 -5.29 -5.91
CA SER A 53 -0.13 -4.71 -7.19
C SER A 53 0.24 -5.56 -8.40
N LEU A 54 1.30 -6.39 -8.31
CA LEU A 54 1.90 -7.04 -9.49
C LEU A 54 1.26 -8.38 -9.86
N GLN A 55 0.85 -9.20 -8.87
CA GLN A 55 0.40 -10.56 -9.10
C GLN A 55 -1.13 -10.63 -9.07
N GLY A 56 -1.77 -11.32 -10.04
CA GLY A 56 -3.18 -11.67 -9.92
C GLY A 56 -3.97 -11.78 -11.23
N THR A 57 -3.60 -11.06 -12.30
CA THR A 57 -4.34 -11.14 -13.56
C THR A 57 -3.55 -11.79 -14.70
N PRO A 58 -4.24 -12.36 -15.71
CA PRO A 58 -3.58 -12.86 -16.92
C PRO A 58 -2.76 -11.79 -17.65
N LEU A 59 -3.18 -10.53 -17.58
CA LEU A 59 -2.45 -9.41 -18.20
C LEU A 59 -1.09 -9.20 -17.54
N THR A 60 -1.05 -9.15 -16.22
CA THR A 60 0.20 -8.95 -15.47
C THR A 60 1.12 -10.15 -15.63
N GLN A 61 0.58 -11.37 -15.60
CA GLN A 61 1.36 -12.58 -15.86
C GLN A 61 1.97 -12.55 -17.26
N TYR A 62 1.18 -12.24 -18.29
CA TYR A 62 1.67 -12.14 -19.68
C TYR A 62 2.73 -11.05 -19.81
N TYR A 63 2.53 -9.88 -19.19
CA TYR A 63 3.53 -8.81 -19.18
C TYR A 63 4.84 -9.29 -18.56
N LEU A 64 4.80 -9.90 -17.38
CA LEU A 64 5.99 -10.33 -16.64
C LEU A 64 6.81 -11.39 -17.41
N GLU A 65 6.14 -12.28 -18.15
CA GLU A 65 6.80 -13.25 -19.03
C GLU A 65 7.45 -12.61 -20.27
N HIS A 66 6.94 -11.46 -20.73
CA HIS A 66 7.37 -10.80 -21.96
C HIS A 66 7.89 -9.38 -21.74
N ARG A 67 8.17 -8.97 -20.51
CA ARG A 67 8.41 -7.58 -20.10
C ARG A 67 9.48 -6.85 -20.92
N GLN A 68 10.54 -7.56 -21.36
CA GLN A 68 11.59 -6.98 -22.18
C GLN A 68 11.14 -6.52 -23.58
N SER A 69 9.99 -7.02 -24.03
CA SER A 69 9.40 -6.64 -25.32
C SER A 69 8.36 -5.52 -25.21
N TRP A 70 8.03 -5.10 -23.98
CA TRP A 70 6.99 -4.09 -23.73
C TRP A 70 7.61 -2.77 -23.30
N PRO A 71 7.24 -1.66 -23.99
CA PRO A 71 7.83 -0.34 -23.70
C PRO A 71 7.31 0.29 -22.41
N VAL A 72 6.21 -0.21 -21.86
CA VAL A 72 5.51 0.38 -20.70
C VAL A 72 5.11 -0.71 -19.73
N HIS A 73 5.38 -0.49 -18.45
CA HIS A 73 4.88 -1.35 -17.38
C HIS A 73 3.39 -1.07 -17.15
N PRO A 74 2.47 -2.02 -17.42
CA PRO A 74 1.03 -1.74 -17.46
C PRO A 74 0.44 -1.31 -16.11
N VAL A 75 0.87 -1.96 -15.01
CA VAL A 75 0.42 -1.61 -13.64
C VAL A 75 0.89 -0.22 -13.26
N ALA A 76 2.20 0.08 -13.49
CA ALA A 76 2.74 1.40 -13.21
C ALA A 76 2.05 2.49 -14.04
N ALA A 77 1.76 2.23 -15.32
CA ALA A 77 1.03 3.17 -16.17
C ALA A 77 -0.37 3.50 -15.62
N ALA A 78 -1.07 2.49 -15.10
CA ALA A 78 -2.39 2.69 -14.50
C ALA A 78 -2.32 3.54 -13.21
N PHE A 79 -1.37 3.25 -12.32
CA PHE A 79 -1.14 4.07 -11.13
C PHE A 79 -0.67 5.49 -11.46
N ASN A 80 0.17 5.65 -12.47
CA ASN A 80 0.59 6.98 -12.93
C ASN A 80 -0.59 7.79 -13.49
N ALA A 81 -1.53 7.13 -14.18
CA ALA A 81 -2.78 7.76 -14.63
C ALA A 81 -3.70 8.13 -13.45
N LEU A 82 -3.71 7.35 -12.36
CA LEU A 82 -4.41 7.64 -11.11
C LEU A 82 -3.73 8.77 -10.31
N GLN A 83 -2.53 9.20 -10.72
CA GLN A 83 -1.70 10.20 -10.02
C GLN A 83 -1.33 9.78 -8.59
N LEU A 84 -0.92 8.51 -8.42
CA LEU A 84 -0.47 7.96 -7.15
C LEU A 84 0.70 8.78 -6.57
N ASP A 85 0.61 9.16 -5.28
CA ASP A 85 1.66 9.91 -4.59
C ASP A 85 2.64 8.99 -3.87
N TYR A 86 2.10 8.10 -3.03
CA TYR A 86 2.90 7.20 -2.19
C TYR A 86 2.26 5.82 -2.14
N TYR A 87 3.11 4.81 -2.03
CA TYR A 87 2.68 3.44 -1.89
C TYR A 87 3.67 2.62 -1.07
N THR A 88 3.21 1.51 -0.53
CA THR A 88 4.09 0.46 0.02
C THR A 88 4.07 -0.76 -0.89
N LEU A 89 4.82 -1.79 -0.53
CA LEU A 89 4.81 -3.08 -1.20
C LEU A 89 3.97 -4.08 -0.41
N GLY A 90 3.35 -5.00 -1.11
CA GLY A 90 2.71 -6.16 -0.52
C GLY A 90 3.55 -7.44 -0.72
N ASN A 91 3.09 -8.55 -0.15
CA ASN A 91 3.83 -9.81 -0.22
C ASN A 91 3.90 -10.37 -1.65
N HIS A 92 2.89 -10.14 -2.47
CA HIS A 92 2.87 -10.60 -3.85
C HIS A 92 3.71 -9.73 -4.82
N ASP A 93 4.16 -8.57 -4.41
CA ASP A 93 5.04 -7.74 -5.23
C ASP A 93 6.47 -8.32 -5.34
N PHE A 94 6.83 -9.28 -4.47
CA PHE A 94 8.12 -9.98 -4.49
C PHE A 94 8.12 -11.25 -5.34
N ASN A 95 6.97 -11.76 -5.78
CA ASN A 95 6.82 -13.08 -6.42
C ASN A 95 7.61 -13.26 -7.71
N PHE A 96 7.98 -12.17 -8.38
CA PHE A 96 8.64 -12.19 -9.69
C PHE A 96 10.13 -11.84 -9.61
N GLY A 97 10.67 -11.73 -8.39
CA GLY A 97 12.08 -11.51 -8.10
C GLY A 97 12.53 -10.05 -8.25
N TYR A 98 13.80 -9.85 -7.92
CA TYR A 98 14.42 -8.53 -7.76
C TYR A 98 14.33 -7.65 -9.02
N GLU A 99 14.59 -8.22 -10.21
CA GLU A 99 14.59 -7.45 -11.46
C GLU A 99 13.19 -6.93 -11.83
N ALA A 100 12.16 -7.77 -11.66
CA ALA A 100 10.79 -7.36 -11.93
C ALA A 100 10.33 -6.26 -10.94
N LEU A 101 10.69 -6.39 -9.67
CA LEU A 101 10.44 -5.35 -8.66
C LEU A 101 11.18 -4.05 -9.02
N GLN A 102 12.44 -4.13 -9.47
CA GLN A 102 13.20 -2.96 -9.91
C GLN A 102 12.54 -2.25 -11.09
N GLU A 103 12.09 -2.99 -12.10
CA GLU A 103 11.39 -2.45 -13.27
C GLU A 103 10.08 -1.76 -12.87
N TYR A 104 9.31 -2.36 -11.94
CA TYR A 104 8.09 -1.77 -11.41
C TYR A 104 8.36 -0.45 -10.69
N LEU A 105 9.26 -0.45 -9.70
CA LEU A 105 9.61 0.75 -8.93
C LEU A 105 10.13 1.89 -9.85
N ALA A 106 10.95 1.54 -10.84
CA ALA A 106 11.51 2.51 -11.79
C ALA A 106 10.44 3.11 -12.74
N ALA A 107 9.35 2.39 -13.00
CA ALA A 107 8.26 2.85 -13.88
C ALA A 107 7.22 3.70 -13.13
N MET A 108 7.21 3.69 -11.80
CA MET A 108 6.27 4.44 -10.97
C MET A 108 6.68 5.91 -10.85
N ASN A 109 5.72 6.83 -10.98
CA ASN A 109 5.91 8.25 -10.66
C ASN A 109 5.75 8.53 -9.16
N GLY A 110 4.92 7.77 -8.48
CA GLY A 110 4.75 7.83 -7.03
C GLY A 110 5.97 7.31 -6.27
N GLN A 111 6.15 7.72 -5.02
CA GLN A 111 7.27 7.28 -4.20
C GLN A 111 6.91 6.04 -3.39
N CYS A 112 7.73 4.99 -3.49
CA CYS A 112 7.64 3.82 -2.62
C CYS A 112 8.12 4.14 -1.20
N LEU A 113 7.33 3.76 -0.21
CA LEU A 113 7.66 3.84 1.21
C LEU A 113 7.62 2.43 1.80
N CYS A 114 8.76 1.90 2.23
CA CYS A 114 8.83 0.58 2.87
C CYS A 114 9.97 0.55 3.90
N ALA A 115 9.63 0.76 5.17
CA ALA A 115 10.61 0.99 6.23
C ALA A 115 11.33 -0.28 6.70
N ASN A 116 10.70 -1.44 6.53
CA ASN A 116 11.28 -2.72 6.92
C ASN A 116 11.97 -3.47 5.76
N LEU A 117 12.09 -2.84 4.60
CA LEU A 117 12.82 -3.38 3.45
C LEU A 117 14.21 -2.74 3.35
N THR A 118 15.24 -3.56 3.10
CA THR A 118 16.59 -3.11 2.76
C THR A 118 17.00 -3.72 1.44
N ASP A 119 17.45 -2.89 0.51
CA ASP A 119 18.01 -3.31 -0.76
C ASP A 119 19.51 -3.61 -0.60
N LEU A 120 19.88 -4.88 -0.74
CA LEU A 120 21.27 -5.34 -0.74
C LEU A 120 21.90 -5.23 -2.14
N GLY A 121 21.08 -5.20 -3.18
CA GLY A 121 21.51 -5.02 -4.58
C GLY A 121 21.82 -3.56 -4.96
N GLY A 122 21.32 -2.60 -4.19
CA GLY A 122 21.61 -1.17 -4.35
C GLY A 122 20.98 -0.49 -5.57
N LYS A 123 19.92 -1.07 -6.13
CA LYS A 123 19.26 -0.56 -7.35
C LYS A 123 17.82 -0.10 -7.13
N LEU A 124 17.19 -0.50 -6.01
CA LEU A 124 15.82 -0.13 -5.72
C LEU A 124 15.74 1.27 -5.10
N GLN A 125 14.66 1.98 -5.44
CA GLN A 125 14.41 3.32 -4.91
C GLN A 125 13.16 3.31 -4.04
N PHE A 126 13.35 3.41 -2.74
CA PHE A 126 12.29 3.56 -1.74
C PHE A 126 12.80 4.33 -0.52
N ALA A 127 11.89 4.80 0.31
CA ALA A 127 12.23 5.51 1.53
C ALA A 127 11.49 4.89 2.74
N PRO A 128 12.02 5.04 3.97
CA PRO A 128 11.32 4.53 5.15
C PRO A 128 10.10 5.37 5.51
N TRP A 129 10.12 6.66 5.24
CA TRP A 129 9.03 7.61 5.49
C TRP A 129 9.26 8.92 4.74
N THR A 130 8.21 9.73 4.68
CA THR A 130 8.25 11.10 4.14
C THR A 130 7.36 12.04 4.93
N VAL A 131 7.52 13.35 4.72
CA VAL A 131 6.55 14.37 5.16
C VAL A 131 6.08 15.15 3.95
N HIS A 132 4.81 15.02 3.62
CA HIS A 132 4.13 15.75 2.55
C HIS A 132 3.43 16.98 3.13
N THR A 133 3.63 18.14 2.53
CA THR A 133 2.92 19.35 2.92
C THR A 133 1.85 19.66 1.90
N LEU A 134 0.57 19.61 2.32
CA LEU A 134 -0.57 19.93 1.49
C LEU A 134 -0.64 21.45 1.20
N GLU A 135 -1.42 21.84 0.19
CA GLU A 135 -1.59 23.24 -0.21
C GLU A 135 -2.12 24.12 0.95
N ASN A 136 -2.96 23.56 1.81
CA ASN A 136 -3.48 24.23 3.00
C ASN A 136 -2.49 24.29 4.18
N GLY A 137 -1.25 23.80 3.98
CA GLY A 137 -0.18 23.81 4.96
C GLY A 137 -0.23 22.67 5.99
N LEU A 138 -1.13 21.70 5.86
CA LEU A 138 -1.14 20.49 6.70
C LEU A 138 0.07 19.61 6.33
N ARG A 139 0.88 19.26 7.33
CA ARG A 139 2.06 18.36 7.16
C ARG A 139 1.64 16.94 7.50
N VAL A 140 1.71 16.06 6.53
CA VAL A 140 1.33 14.65 6.64
C VAL A 140 2.58 13.79 6.63
N GLY A 141 2.91 13.15 7.74
CA GLY A 141 3.96 12.15 7.85
C GLY A 141 3.42 10.79 7.38
N ILE A 142 4.10 10.15 6.44
CA ILE A 142 3.67 8.90 5.85
C ILE A 142 4.82 7.90 5.93
N THR A 143 4.55 6.70 6.43
CA THR A 143 5.45 5.55 6.37
C THR A 143 4.76 4.35 5.72
N GLY A 144 5.55 3.37 5.27
CA GLY A 144 5.04 2.10 4.77
C GLY A 144 5.81 0.95 5.41
N VAL A 145 5.12 -0.17 5.66
CA VAL A 145 5.71 -1.44 6.08
C VAL A 145 4.94 -2.60 5.45
N VAL A 146 5.63 -3.69 5.15
CA VAL A 146 5.05 -4.95 4.66
C VAL A 146 5.17 -6.02 5.74
N THR A 147 4.22 -6.95 5.81
CA THR A 147 4.33 -8.10 6.71
C THR A 147 5.65 -8.84 6.49
N ASP A 148 6.39 -9.11 7.54
CA ASP A 148 7.66 -9.84 7.48
C ASP A 148 7.48 -11.34 7.23
N PHE A 149 6.23 -11.82 7.20
CA PHE A 149 5.88 -13.16 6.74
C PHE A 149 6.21 -13.42 5.27
N VAL A 150 6.49 -12.40 4.48
CA VAL A 150 7.14 -12.55 3.16
C VAL A 150 8.38 -13.46 3.24
N ASN A 151 9.17 -13.37 4.31
CA ASN A 151 10.34 -14.24 4.52
C ASN A 151 9.98 -15.73 4.67
N ILE A 152 8.72 -16.06 4.98
CA ILE A 152 8.23 -17.44 5.15
C ILE A 152 7.60 -17.94 3.87
N TRP A 153 6.87 -17.08 3.16
CA TRP A 153 6.07 -17.48 1.99
C TRP A 153 6.82 -17.39 0.68
N GLU A 154 7.75 -16.44 0.58
CA GLU A 154 8.41 -16.17 -0.69
C GLU A 154 9.56 -17.14 -0.96
N GLN A 155 9.83 -17.39 -2.24
CA GLN A 155 10.93 -18.21 -2.66
C GLN A 155 12.28 -17.52 -2.31
N PRO A 156 13.23 -18.23 -1.68
CA PRO A 156 14.49 -17.61 -1.23
C PRO A 156 15.25 -16.87 -2.33
N GLN A 157 15.20 -17.37 -3.57
CA GLN A 157 15.87 -16.72 -4.71
C GLN A 157 15.28 -15.35 -5.05
N ASN A 158 13.99 -15.11 -4.78
CA ASN A 158 13.35 -13.83 -5.02
C ASN A 158 13.77 -12.77 -3.99
N LEU A 159 14.23 -13.21 -2.82
CA LEU A 159 14.67 -12.37 -1.71
C LEU A 159 16.20 -12.28 -1.55
N GLU A 160 16.99 -12.92 -2.43
CA GLU A 160 18.46 -13.02 -2.28
C GLU A 160 19.15 -11.64 -2.11
N LEU A 161 18.65 -10.63 -2.81
CA LEU A 161 19.15 -9.24 -2.77
C LEU A 161 18.32 -8.32 -1.88
N LEU A 162 17.43 -8.86 -1.06
CA LEU A 162 16.53 -8.11 -0.20
C LEU A 162 16.63 -8.60 1.25
N ARG A 163 16.40 -7.69 2.18
CA ARG A 163 16.23 -8.03 3.60
C ARG A 163 14.97 -7.37 4.10
N ILE A 164 14.03 -8.19 4.57
CA ILE A 164 12.79 -7.74 5.22
C ILE A 164 12.95 -8.00 6.72
N THR A 165 12.83 -6.93 7.51
CA THR A 165 12.94 -6.97 8.97
C THR A 165 11.55 -6.93 9.61
N ASP A 166 11.49 -7.06 10.94
CA ASP A 166 10.25 -7.00 11.70
C ASP A 166 9.44 -5.73 11.38
N ALA A 167 8.17 -5.92 11.02
CA ALA A 167 7.28 -4.85 10.59
C ALA A 167 6.91 -3.91 11.75
N PHE A 168 6.71 -4.44 12.96
CA PHE A 168 6.39 -3.63 14.13
C PHE A 168 7.55 -2.73 14.54
N ASP A 169 8.76 -3.27 14.62
CA ASP A 169 9.95 -2.51 15.00
C ASP A 169 10.26 -1.38 14.00
N ALA A 170 10.09 -1.65 12.72
CA ALA A 170 10.26 -0.64 11.67
C ALA A 170 9.18 0.45 11.73
N ALA A 171 7.90 0.07 11.91
CA ALA A 171 6.81 1.02 12.08
C ALA A 171 7.01 1.89 13.33
N LYS A 172 7.47 1.30 14.44
CA LYS A 172 7.81 2.02 15.68
C LYS A 172 8.92 3.04 15.45
N ALA A 173 9.99 2.63 14.79
CA ALA A 173 11.13 3.52 14.51
C ALA A 173 10.71 4.72 13.64
N THR A 174 9.85 4.50 12.62
CA THR A 174 9.38 5.60 11.77
C THR A 174 8.34 6.47 12.45
N CYS A 175 7.46 5.91 13.28
CA CYS A 175 6.52 6.67 14.09
C CYS A 175 7.25 7.67 15.01
N GLU A 176 8.30 7.21 15.70
CA GLU A 176 9.14 8.09 16.51
C GLU A 176 9.93 9.10 15.66
N ALA A 177 10.44 8.70 14.48
CA ALA A 177 11.15 9.60 13.58
C ALA A 177 10.26 10.74 13.03
N LEU A 178 8.95 10.52 12.88
CA LEU A 178 7.95 11.49 12.42
C LEU A 178 7.49 12.45 13.53
N LYS A 179 7.73 12.13 14.78
CA LYS A 179 7.29 12.92 15.94
C LYS A 179 7.79 14.37 15.88
N GLY A 180 6.86 15.31 15.96
CA GLY A 180 7.13 16.76 15.88
C GLY A 180 7.46 17.28 14.48
N LYS A 181 7.53 16.43 13.45
CA LYS A 181 7.79 16.84 12.06
C LYS A 181 6.52 17.05 11.24
N CYS A 182 5.41 16.45 11.64
CA CYS A 182 4.14 16.49 10.93
C CYS A 182 2.98 16.75 11.90
N ASP A 183 1.84 17.04 11.32
CA ASP A 183 0.59 17.31 12.04
C ASP A 183 -0.33 16.07 12.06
N LEU A 184 -0.15 15.14 11.09
CA LEU A 184 -0.86 13.88 10.94
C LEU A 184 0.15 12.78 10.58
N ARG A 185 0.03 11.59 11.21
CA ARG A 185 0.88 10.42 10.94
C ARG A 185 0.07 9.26 10.37
N ILE A 186 0.45 8.81 9.18
CA ILE A 186 -0.18 7.73 8.43
C ILE A 186 0.80 6.57 8.28
N CYS A 187 0.34 5.36 8.56
CA CYS A 187 1.06 4.14 8.25
C CYS A 187 0.33 3.37 7.15
N LEU A 188 0.99 3.14 6.03
CA LEU A 188 0.61 2.14 5.03
C LEU A 188 1.14 0.79 5.53
N TYR A 189 0.26 -0.07 6.01
CA TYR A 189 0.65 -1.38 6.50
C TYR A 189 0.09 -2.47 5.59
N HIS A 190 0.96 -3.10 4.79
CA HIS A 190 0.55 -4.30 4.06
C HIS A 190 0.55 -5.50 4.99
N GLY A 191 -0.56 -5.71 5.61
CA GLY A 191 -0.95 -6.71 6.57
C GLY A 191 -2.32 -6.36 7.14
N GLY A 192 -2.90 -7.23 7.93
CA GLY A 192 -4.28 -7.11 8.37
C GLY A 192 -4.45 -7.04 9.88
N PHE A 193 -5.67 -7.31 10.30
CA PHE A 193 -6.11 -7.26 11.69
C PHE A 193 -6.01 -8.65 12.33
N GLU A 194 -5.37 -8.74 13.49
CA GLU A 194 -5.25 -9.95 14.28
C GLU A 194 -6.42 -10.13 15.27
N GLU A 195 -7.25 -9.10 15.43
CA GLU A 195 -8.39 -9.12 16.36
C GLU A 195 -9.72 -8.94 15.59
N ASP A 196 -10.80 -9.44 16.18
CA ASP A 196 -12.16 -9.10 15.76
C ASP A 196 -12.44 -7.64 16.11
N LEU A 197 -12.70 -6.82 15.09
CA LEU A 197 -12.82 -5.37 15.23
C LEU A 197 -14.03 -4.91 16.06
N THR A 198 -15.01 -5.81 16.27
CA THR A 198 -16.21 -5.51 17.07
C THR A 198 -16.01 -5.86 18.54
N THR A 199 -15.36 -6.99 18.81
CA THR A 199 -15.24 -7.55 20.16
C THR A 199 -13.87 -7.38 20.79
N GLY A 200 -12.83 -7.06 20.02
CA GLY A 200 -11.44 -7.01 20.46
C GLY A 200 -10.85 -8.40 20.76
N ARG A 201 -11.56 -9.49 20.38
CA ARG A 201 -11.07 -10.85 20.61
C ARG A 201 -9.95 -11.17 19.61
N LEU A 202 -8.83 -11.65 20.13
CA LEU A 202 -7.73 -12.15 19.31
C LEU A 202 -8.22 -13.32 18.42
N LEU A 203 -8.02 -13.19 17.11
CA LEU A 203 -8.35 -14.19 16.09
C LEU A 203 -7.12 -15.01 15.69
N SER A 204 -5.94 -14.37 15.69
CA SER A 204 -4.66 -15.02 15.35
C SER A 204 -3.52 -14.42 16.16
N ASP A 205 -2.65 -15.25 16.67
CA ASP A 205 -1.41 -14.90 17.38
C ASP A 205 -0.15 -15.26 16.56
N SER A 206 -0.31 -15.55 15.28
CA SER A 206 0.81 -15.95 14.41
C SER A 206 1.87 -14.86 14.23
N GLY A 207 1.50 -13.58 14.38
CA GLY A 207 2.34 -12.44 14.06
C GLY A 207 2.25 -11.97 12.60
N GLU A 208 1.51 -12.68 11.75
CA GLU A 208 1.28 -12.31 10.35
C GLU A 208 0.57 -10.96 10.22
N ASN A 209 -0.49 -10.80 10.99
CA ASN A 209 -1.30 -9.58 11.04
C ASN A 209 -1.11 -8.90 12.39
N ILE A 210 -0.81 -7.60 12.40
CA ILE A 210 -0.49 -6.84 13.60
C ILE A 210 -1.10 -5.43 13.62
N ALA A 211 -2.12 -5.16 12.81
CA ALA A 211 -2.71 -3.82 12.71
C ALA A 211 -3.29 -3.32 14.04
N CYS A 212 -3.94 -4.20 14.82
CA CYS A 212 -4.45 -3.85 16.14
C CYS A 212 -3.33 -3.58 17.14
N ARG A 213 -2.21 -4.31 17.06
CA ARG A 213 -1.02 -4.04 17.87
C ARG A 213 -0.37 -2.71 17.48
N LEU A 214 -0.26 -2.40 16.18
CA LEU A 214 0.23 -1.10 15.70
C LEU A 214 -0.64 0.04 16.25
N ALA A 215 -1.95 -0.08 16.17
CA ALA A 215 -2.89 0.90 16.69
C ALA A 215 -2.80 1.07 18.23
N ARG A 216 -2.57 -0.02 18.96
CA ARG A 216 -2.52 -0.01 20.42
C ARG A 216 -1.22 0.58 20.98
N GLU A 217 -0.09 0.28 20.34
CA GLU A 217 1.24 0.55 20.89
C GLU A 217 1.94 1.74 20.23
N LEU A 218 1.49 2.19 19.03
CA LEU A 218 2.12 3.27 18.28
C LEU A 218 1.14 4.44 18.10
N ASP A 219 1.69 5.63 17.97
CA ASP A 219 0.95 6.89 17.92
C ASP A 219 0.73 7.33 16.46
N PHE A 220 0.08 6.45 15.66
CA PHE A 220 -0.41 6.79 14.33
C PHE A 220 -1.84 7.33 14.42
N ASP A 221 -2.17 8.32 13.61
CA ASP A 221 -3.53 8.85 13.49
C ASP A 221 -4.39 7.99 12.56
N LEU A 222 -3.76 7.43 11.50
CA LEU A 222 -4.42 6.62 10.48
C LEU A 222 -3.59 5.40 10.09
N LEU A 223 -4.21 4.23 10.10
CA LEU A 223 -3.69 2.98 9.53
C LEU A 223 -4.45 2.63 8.25
N LEU A 224 -3.74 2.52 7.16
CA LEU A 224 -4.22 2.07 5.87
C LEU A 224 -3.70 0.64 5.65
N THR A 225 -4.58 -0.35 5.75
CA THR A 225 -4.22 -1.78 5.76
C THR A 225 -4.66 -2.50 4.49
N GLY A 226 -4.14 -3.71 4.27
CA GLY A 226 -4.44 -4.57 3.12
C GLY A 226 -4.34 -6.05 3.47
N HIS A 227 -3.90 -6.89 2.50
CA HIS A 227 -3.52 -8.28 2.66
C HIS A 227 -4.67 -9.28 2.90
N GLN A 228 -5.59 -8.99 3.80
CA GLN A 228 -6.69 -9.90 4.14
C GLN A 228 -7.88 -9.82 3.16
N HIS A 229 -7.85 -8.92 2.20
CA HIS A 229 -8.91 -8.67 1.23
C HIS A 229 -10.28 -8.32 1.85
N MET A 230 -10.27 -7.79 3.07
CA MET A 230 -11.48 -7.37 3.76
C MET A 230 -11.92 -5.99 3.29
N ALA A 231 -13.21 -5.68 3.44
CA ALA A 231 -13.74 -4.34 3.25
C ALA A 231 -14.02 -3.73 4.63
N VAL A 232 -13.10 -2.92 5.14
CA VAL A 232 -13.26 -2.18 6.39
C VAL A 232 -13.27 -0.70 6.05
N GLU A 233 -14.47 -0.10 5.99
CA GLU A 233 -14.66 1.30 5.62
C GLU A 233 -14.18 2.26 6.72
N GLY A 234 -14.08 1.78 7.96
CA GLY A 234 -13.50 2.52 9.07
C GLY A 234 -13.74 1.83 10.43
N ALA A 235 -12.69 1.77 11.22
CA ALA A 235 -12.73 1.31 12.60
C ALA A 235 -11.86 2.21 13.47
N GLU A 236 -12.37 2.62 14.64
CA GLU A 236 -11.57 3.32 15.65
C GLU A 236 -10.97 2.30 16.60
N LEU A 237 -9.65 2.15 16.54
CA LEU A 237 -8.89 1.17 17.29
C LEU A 237 -7.89 1.89 18.20
N TYR A 238 -8.12 1.83 19.52
CA TYR A 238 -7.18 2.38 20.53
C TYR A 238 -6.78 3.86 20.30
N GLY A 239 -7.65 4.66 19.64
CA GLY A 239 -7.39 6.06 19.29
C GLY A 239 -6.80 6.28 17.89
N THR A 240 -6.56 5.21 17.14
CA THR A 240 -6.15 5.24 15.73
C THR A 240 -7.33 4.90 14.82
N TYR A 241 -7.56 5.67 13.77
CA TYR A 241 -8.52 5.30 12.73
C TYR A 241 -7.90 4.32 11.75
N ALA A 242 -8.57 3.20 11.49
CA ALA A 242 -8.04 2.15 10.61
C ALA A 242 -9.04 1.76 9.53
N VAL A 243 -8.54 1.49 8.33
CA VAL A 243 -9.34 1.02 7.19
C VAL A 243 -8.63 -0.13 6.49
N GLN A 244 -9.40 -0.94 5.74
CA GLN A 244 -8.85 -1.91 4.80
C GLN A 244 -9.62 -1.83 3.49
N CYS A 245 -8.88 -1.67 2.38
CA CYS A 245 -9.46 -1.64 1.05
C CYS A 245 -9.77 -3.07 0.57
N PRO A 246 -10.92 -3.32 -0.07
CA PRO A 246 -11.19 -4.60 -0.71
C PRO A 246 -10.27 -4.81 -1.92
N ALA A 247 -9.96 -6.08 -2.20
CA ALA A 247 -9.03 -6.46 -3.26
C ALA A 247 -9.56 -6.25 -4.69
N ASN A 248 -8.68 -6.53 -5.66
CA ASN A 248 -8.94 -6.61 -7.10
C ASN A 248 -9.42 -5.29 -7.73
N ALA A 249 -8.98 -4.16 -7.17
CA ALA A 249 -9.39 -2.82 -7.61
C ALA A 249 -10.93 -2.68 -7.76
N GLY A 250 -11.68 -3.38 -6.90
CA GLY A 250 -13.14 -3.31 -6.89
C GLY A 250 -13.66 -1.96 -6.42
N ARG A 251 -12.92 -1.30 -5.53
CA ARG A 251 -13.19 0.03 -4.99
C ARG A 251 -11.91 0.69 -4.53
N TYR A 252 -11.91 2.00 -4.40
CA TYR A 252 -11.01 2.74 -3.54
C TYR A 252 -11.77 3.27 -2.33
N LEU A 253 -11.06 3.57 -1.25
CA LEU A 253 -11.65 4.24 -0.10
C LEU A 253 -11.35 5.74 -0.18
N ASP A 254 -12.39 6.56 -0.04
CA ASP A 254 -12.29 8.01 0.10
C ASP A 254 -12.38 8.38 1.58
N ILE A 255 -11.29 8.90 2.13
CA ILE A 255 -11.17 9.27 3.54
C ILE A 255 -11.04 10.79 3.63
N ILE A 256 -11.92 11.41 4.39
CA ILE A 256 -11.94 12.87 4.57
C ILE A 256 -11.65 13.18 6.04
N GLY A 257 -10.50 13.82 6.28
CA GLY A 257 -10.12 14.37 7.59
C GLY A 257 -10.39 15.87 7.67
N ARG A 258 -10.81 16.33 8.87
CA ARG A 258 -11.07 17.75 9.17
C ARG A 258 -10.41 18.16 10.47
#